data_c86cac429fa964cef7a4506c0bd60427
#
_entry.id   c86cac429fa964cef7a4506c0bd60427
#
_cell.length_a   1.000
_cell.length_b   1.000
_cell.length_c   1.000
_cell.angle_alpha   90.00
_cell.angle_beta   90.00
_cell.angle_gamma   90.00
#
_symmetry.space_group_name_H-M   'P 1'
#
loop_
_entity.id
_entity.type
_entity.pdbx_description
1 polymer ?
#
loop_
_entity_poly.entity_id
_entity_poly.type
_entity_poly.pdbx_seq_one_letter_code
_entity_poly.pdbx_strand_id
1 'polypeptide(L)'
;MSGNGEYKILDAGDTKVVRLELYGNVVTVTGRKAGETSFTLTDAKGQVSQPIQVKIAPDKRWCMNLGRDYAVWTHFGEMTGEGVEALKAATNDFKLKKMTWELTCRIDNTYWLQTIMGKEGYFILRGGDDGEKGKEGGNQWKVIDLVGTGDKLQLRTGHNAIKLGEWMHLALVVDCDVAQSNPSEKYKLYINGSRVAWGEIKRNDLNFSEIDLCTGNDGGKISIGKASDNNRFLGGAVLEARIWSVCRTEAQLKANAWDFVEENPDGLLGRWDFSAGAPVAYIEDGTDSDHELLMHVCKYDSFNATEFPMSRFEEAPIVVPFK
;
A
#
# COMPACT_ATOMS: atom_id res chain seq x y z
N MET A 1 -7.87 -37.85 22.10
CA MET A 1 -8.46 -37.79 23.46
C MET A 1 -9.88 -38.33 23.40
N SER A 2 -10.23 -39.29 24.27
CA SER A 2 -11.62 -39.69 24.46
C SER A 2 -12.31 -38.61 25.29
N GLY A 3 -13.13 -37.77 24.64
CA GLY A 3 -13.62 -36.52 25.20
C GLY A 3 -14.51 -36.69 26.43
N ASN A 4 -14.17 -36.03 27.49
CA ASN A 4 -14.93 -35.91 28.73
C ASN A 4 -15.67 -34.55 28.86
N GLY A 5 -16.25 -34.06 27.80
CA GLY A 5 -17.01 -32.82 27.83
C GLY A 5 -16.23 -31.56 27.35
N GLU A 6 -16.65 -30.38 27.73
CA GLU A 6 -16.19 -29.09 27.22
C GLU A 6 -14.66 -28.94 27.10
N TYR A 7 -14.20 -28.66 25.90
CA TYR A 7 -12.81 -28.31 25.62
C TYR A 7 -12.59 -26.82 25.69
N LYS A 8 -11.35 -26.43 25.99
CA LYS A 8 -10.86 -25.04 25.91
C LYS A 8 -9.49 -25.01 25.26
N ILE A 9 -9.18 -23.95 24.55
CA ILE A 9 -7.83 -23.67 24.07
C ILE A 9 -7.02 -23.23 25.29
N LEU A 10 -6.00 -23.98 25.65
CA LEU A 10 -5.14 -23.68 26.79
C LEU A 10 -3.96 -22.80 26.36
N ASP A 11 -3.36 -23.13 25.22
CA ASP A 11 -2.31 -22.36 24.57
C ASP A 11 -2.66 -22.23 23.09
N ALA A 12 -2.76 -21.02 22.60
CA ALA A 12 -3.14 -20.71 21.21
C ALA A 12 -1.93 -20.72 20.26
N GLY A 13 -0.72 -20.92 20.78
CA GLY A 13 0.51 -20.84 19.99
C GLY A 13 0.76 -19.44 19.41
N ASP A 14 1.40 -19.37 18.24
CA ASP A 14 1.65 -18.10 17.58
C ASP A 14 0.39 -17.61 16.83
N THR A 15 -0.29 -16.63 17.41
CA THR A 15 -1.51 -16.04 16.84
C THR A 15 -1.27 -15.25 15.57
N LYS A 16 -0.02 -14.92 15.23
CA LYS A 16 0.35 -14.35 13.92
C LYS A 16 0.35 -15.41 12.82
N VAL A 17 0.54 -16.66 13.16
CA VAL A 17 0.54 -17.78 12.20
C VAL A 17 -0.86 -18.34 12.01
N VAL A 18 -1.65 -18.44 13.09
CA VAL A 18 -3.01 -19.01 13.04
C VAL A 18 -3.98 -18.23 13.92
N ARG A 19 -5.23 -18.21 13.50
CA ARG A 19 -6.38 -17.90 14.35
C ARG A 19 -7.09 -19.19 14.71
N LEU A 20 -7.39 -19.35 15.99
CA LEU A 20 -8.11 -20.52 16.51
C LEU A 20 -9.46 -20.08 17.05
N GLU A 21 -10.49 -20.78 16.63
CA GLU A 21 -11.85 -20.59 17.15
C GLU A 21 -12.37 -21.93 17.62
N LEU A 22 -12.90 -21.98 18.83
CA LEU A 22 -13.49 -23.20 19.39
C LEU A 22 -15.00 -22.99 19.54
N TYR A 23 -15.78 -23.82 18.82
CA TYR A 23 -17.22 -23.85 18.97
C TYR A 23 -17.67 -25.30 19.29
N GLY A 24 -18.19 -25.48 20.49
CA GLY A 24 -18.45 -26.82 21.03
C GLY A 24 -17.18 -27.65 21.11
N ASN A 25 -17.13 -28.74 20.34
CA ASN A 25 -15.96 -29.62 20.26
C ASN A 25 -15.19 -29.48 18.95
N VAL A 26 -15.46 -28.44 18.18
CA VAL A 26 -14.81 -28.17 16.89
C VAL A 26 -13.84 -26.99 17.04
N VAL A 27 -12.58 -27.24 16.74
CA VAL A 27 -11.56 -26.20 16.60
C VAL A 27 -11.44 -25.84 15.14
N THR A 28 -11.74 -24.60 14.81
CA THR A 28 -11.48 -24.04 13.47
C THR A 28 -10.10 -23.39 13.50
N VAL A 29 -9.24 -23.78 12.56
CA VAL A 29 -7.89 -23.23 12.39
C VAL A 29 -7.88 -22.43 11.11
N THR A 30 -7.71 -21.11 11.22
CA THR A 30 -7.56 -20.19 10.08
C THR A 30 -6.10 -19.79 9.97
N GLY A 31 -5.48 -20.08 8.82
CA GLY A 31 -4.10 -19.64 8.54
C GLY A 31 -4.07 -18.12 8.35
N ARG A 32 -3.10 -17.45 8.96
CA ARG A 32 -2.87 -16.00 8.86
C ARG A 32 -1.57 -15.66 8.15
N LYS A 33 -0.54 -16.45 8.44
CA LYS A 33 0.80 -16.28 7.90
C LYS A 33 1.46 -17.64 7.72
N ALA A 34 2.28 -17.76 6.68
CA ALA A 34 3.12 -18.94 6.51
C ALA A 34 4.03 -19.13 7.74
N GLY A 35 4.09 -20.34 8.24
CA GLY A 35 4.88 -20.65 9.41
C GLY A 35 4.43 -21.95 10.08
N GLU A 36 5.09 -22.29 11.16
CA GLU A 36 4.78 -23.45 11.98
C GLU A 36 4.48 -22.97 13.40
N THR A 37 3.43 -23.51 13.97
CA THR A 37 3.05 -23.27 15.37
C THR A 37 2.41 -24.52 15.95
N SER A 38 2.15 -24.52 17.25
CA SER A 38 1.38 -25.58 17.89
C SER A 38 0.43 -24.99 18.90
N PHE A 39 -0.67 -25.65 19.14
CA PHE A 39 -1.61 -25.29 20.18
C PHE A 39 -1.99 -26.49 21.05
N THR A 40 -2.50 -26.24 22.24
CA THR A 40 -2.96 -27.29 23.15
C THR A 40 -4.39 -27.05 23.60
N LEU A 41 -5.08 -28.14 23.86
CA LEU A 41 -6.45 -28.13 24.39
C LEU A 41 -6.46 -28.73 25.80
N THR A 42 -7.39 -28.29 26.62
CA THR A 42 -7.71 -28.91 27.87
C THR A 42 -9.17 -29.33 27.93
N ASP A 43 -9.47 -30.46 28.59
CA ASP A 43 -10.83 -30.91 28.83
C ASP A 43 -11.38 -30.37 30.17
N ALA A 44 -12.64 -30.69 30.48
CA ALA A 44 -13.31 -30.29 31.73
C ALA A 44 -12.67 -30.87 32.99
N LYS A 45 -11.82 -31.93 32.87
CA LYS A 45 -11.09 -32.52 33.98
C LYS A 45 -9.66 -31.99 34.10
N GLY A 46 -9.27 -31.02 33.25
CA GLY A 46 -7.94 -30.47 33.27
C GLY A 46 -6.88 -31.31 32.56
N GLN A 47 -7.28 -32.35 31.80
CA GLN A 47 -6.33 -33.11 30.99
C GLN A 47 -5.90 -32.31 29.77
N VAL A 48 -4.58 -32.17 29.58
CA VAL A 48 -4.01 -31.37 28.50
C VAL A 48 -3.65 -32.28 27.32
N SER A 49 -3.95 -31.84 26.09
CA SER A 49 -3.54 -32.56 24.89
C SER A 49 -2.03 -32.50 24.67
N GLN A 50 -1.51 -33.44 23.91
CA GLN A 50 -0.22 -33.21 23.27
C GLN A 50 -0.32 -31.96 22.37
N PRO A 51 0.81 -31.25 22.15
CA PRO A 51 0.82 -30.13 21.22
C PRO A 51 0.34 -30.56 19.84
N ILE A 52 -0.69 -29.85 19.33
CA ILE A 52 -1.24 -30.07 17.98
C ILE A 52 -0.42 -29.20 17.04
N GLN A 53 0.38 -29.81 16.20
CA GLN A 53 1.21 -29.07 15.25
C GLN A 53 0.38 -28.56 14.12
N VAL A 54 0.59 -27.29 13.76
CA VAL A 54 -0.01 -26.62 12.60
C VAL A 54 1.09 -26.06 11.74
N LYS A 55 1.04 -26.39 10.47
CA LYS A 55 1.90 -25.81 9.43
C LYS A 55 1.04 -25.11 8.42
N ILE A 56 1.19 -23.80 8.34
CA ILE A 56 0.60 -22.98 7.28
C ILE A 56 1.65 -22.90 6.16
N ALA A 57 1.32 -23.52 5.04
CA ALA A 57 2.15 -23.38 3.85
C ALA A 57 2.12 -21.93 3.38
N PRO A 58 3.21 -21.42 2.79
CA PRO A 58 3.16 -20.13 2.13
C PRO A 58 2.14 -20.21 0.99
N ASP A 59 1.06 -19.40 1.09
CA ASP A 59 0.17 -19.23 -0.04
C ASP A 59 0.91 -18.53 -1.18
N LYS A 60 0.64 -18.99 -2.39
CA LYS A 60 1.06 -18.26 -3.58
C LYS A 60 0.22 -17.00 -3.66
N ARG A 61 0.83 -15.86 -3.34
CA ARG A 61 0.19 -14.58 -3.57
C ARG A 61 0.40 -14.18 -5.01
N TRP A 62 -0.63 -13.66 -5.59
CA TRP A 62 -0.54 -12.97 -6.86
C TRP A 62 -0.22 -11.50 -6.64
N CYS A 63 0.31 -10.84 -7.63
CA CYS A 63 0.49 -9.40 -7.69
C CYS A 63 0.10 -8.89 -9.08
N MET A 64 -0.32 -7.65 -9.17
CA MET A 64 -0.62 -7.00 -10.43
C MET A 64 0.65 -6.43 -11.04
N ASN A 65 1.14 -7.00 -12.16
CA ASN A 65 2.21 -6.43 -12.95
C ASN A 65 1.64 -5.34 -13.87
N LEU A 66 1.83 -4.09 -13.51
CA LEU A 66 1.33 -2.93 -14.28
C LEU A 66 2.06 -2.78 -15.62
N GLY A 67 3.34 -3.19 -15.70
CA GLY A 67 4.14 -3.36 -16.92
C GLY A 67 4.19 -2.14 -17.84
N ARG A 68 3.99 -0.92 -17.30
CA ARG A 68 3.89 0.35 -18.02
C ARG A 68 2.66 0.52 -18.93
N ASP A 69 1.68 -0.39 -18.83
CA ASP A 69 0.44 -0.34 -19.61
C ASP A 69 -0.78 -0.06 -18.76
N TYR A 70 -0.70 -0.40 -17.47
CA TYR A 70 -1.79 -0.29 -16.52
C TYR A 70 -1.42 0.60 -15.35
N ALA A 71 -2.43 1.14 -14.72
CA ALA A 71 -2.37 1.85 -13.46
C ALA A 71 -3.67 1.61 -12.69
N VAL A 72 -3.68 1.99 -11.43
CA VAL A 72 -4.88 1.96 -10.62
C VAL A 72 -5.11 3.32 -9.98
N TRP A 73 -6.38 3.66 -9.74
CA TRP A 73 -6.75 4.93 -9.11
C TRP A 73 -8.01 4.80 -8.28
N THR A 74 -8.10 5.64 -7.28
CA THR A 74 -9.29 5.82 -6.44
C THR A 74 -9.53 7.30 -6.15
N HIS A 75 -10.65 7.60 -5.53
CA HIS A 75 -10.93 8.93 -4.98
C HIS A 75 -11.80 8.80 -3.73
N PHE A 76 -11.75 9.81 -2.88
CA PHE A 76 -12.44 9.83 -1.59
C PHE A 76 -13.74 10.67 -1.62
N GLY A 77 -14.19 11.14 -2.76
CA GLY A 77 -15.43 11.89 -2.92
C GLY A 77 -16.56 11.05 -3.50
N GLU A 78 -17.79 11.52 -3.33
CA GLU A 78 -18.94 10.92 -4.00
C GLU A 78 -18.84 11.11 -5.53
N MET A 79 -19.02 10.02 -6.27
CA MET A 79 -19.17 10.10 -7.74
C MET A 79 -20.58 10.56 -8.09
N THR A 80 -20.71 11.60 -8.89
CA THR A 80 -21.99 12.02 -9.43
C THR A 80 -22.02 11.81 -10.95
N GLY A 81 -22.85 10.85 -11.41
CA GLY A 81 -23.07 10.61 -12.85
C GLY A 81 -22.40 9.34 -13.40
N GLU A 82 -22.76 8.97 -14.63
CA GLU A 82 -22.20 7.84 -15.37
C GLU A 82 -20.80 8.16 -15.92
N GLY A 83 -19.87 8.45 -15.06
CA GLY A 83 -18.51 8.71 -15.53
C GLY A 83 -17.67 9.42 -14.50
N VAL A 84 -16.38 9.40 -14.74
CA VAL A 84 -15.31 9.89 -13.88
C VAL A 84 -15.34 11.42 -13.67
N GLU A 85 -16.34 12.12 -14.23
CA GLU A 85 -16.24 13.59 -14.43
C GLU A 85 -16.84 14.45 -13.32
N ALA A 86 -17.60 13.89 -12.40
CA ALA A 86 -18.27 14.71 -11.39
C ALA A 86 -17.97 14.24 -9.98
N LEU A 87 -16.86 14.70 -9.42
CA LEU A 87 -16.58 14.58 -8.00
C LEU A 87 -17.29 15.71 -7.26
N LYS A 88 -18.28 15.41 -6.43
CA LYS A 88 -18.72 16.35 -5.42
C LYS A 88 -17.64 16.55 -4.38
N ALA A 89 -17.50 17.79 -3.92
CA ALA A 89 -16.70 18.06 -2.73
C ALA A 89 -17.22 17.19 -1.59
N ALA A 90 -16.36 16.35 -1.09
CA ALA A 90 -16.68 15.48 0.04
C ALA A 90 -16.87 16.30 1.31
N THR A 91 -17.38 15.63 2.29
CA THR A 91 -17.42 16.07 3.67
C THR A 91 -16.02 16.45 4.16
N ASN A 92 -15.90 17.22 5.21
CA ASN A 92 -14.62 17.61 5.81
C ASN A 92 -13.78 16.43 6.32
N ASP A 93 -14.32 15.21 6.28
CA ASP A 93 -13.72 14.01 6.85
C ASP A 93 -12.46 13.55 6.11
N PHE A 94 -12.27 14.01 4.87
CA PHE A 94 -11.10 13.68 4.06
C PHE A 94 -10.12 14.85 3.87
N LYS A 95 -10.20 15.86 4.74
CA LYS A 95 -9.21 16.93 4.86
C LYS A 95 -8.25 16.62 5.98
N LEU A 96 -7.04 16.20 5.62
CA LEU A 96 -6.09 15.65 6.54
C LEU A 96 -4.96 16.64 6.85
N LYS A 97 -4.64 16.84 8.12
CA LYS A 97 -3.40 17.49 8.54
C LYS A 97 -2.22 16.53 8.56
N LYS A 98 -2.50 15.25 8.74
CA LYS A 98 -1.52 14.18 8.79
C LYS A 98 -1.94 13.04 7.90
N MET A 99 -0.99 12.48 7.18
CA MET A 99 -1.25 11.37 6.28
C MET A 99 -0.06 10.42 6.24
N THR A 100 -0.35 9.14 6.11
CA THR A 100 0.63 8.15 5.66
C THR A 100 0.06 7.43 4.45
N TRP A 101 0.86 7.31 3.41
CA TRP A 101 0.53 6.55 2.21
C TRP A 101 1.57 5.45 2.02
N GLU A 102 1.12 4.21 2.04
CA GLU A 102 1.95 3.01 1.92
C GLU A 102 1.65 2.28 0.61
N LEU A 103 2.70 1.74 0.01
CA LEU A 103 2.62 0.93 -1.20
C LEU A 103 3.68 -0.17 -1.15
N THR A 104 3.26 -1.41 -1.29
CA THR A 104 4.16 -2.54 -1.54
C THR A 104 4.26 -2.76 -3.04
N CYS A 105 5.45 -2.54 -3.59
CA CYS A 105 5.68 -2.59 -5.03
C CYS A 105 7.06 -3.16 -5.38
N ARG A 106 7.20 -3.54 -6.65
CA ARG A 106 8.46 -3.89 -7.31
C ARG A 106 8.63 -2.99 -8.54
N ILE A 107 9.78 -2.35 -8.66
CA ILE A 107 10.13 -1.50 -9.80
C ILE A 107 11.13 -2.26 -10.66
N ASP A 108 10.79 -2.51 -11.93
CA ASP A 108 11.55 -3.40 -12.79
C ASP A 108 12.47 -2.67 -13.78
N ASN A 109 12.31 -1.36 -13.92
CA ASN A 109 13.13 -0.56 -14.83
C ASN A 109 13.42 0.85 -14.30
N THR A 110 14.29 1.57 -14.99
CA THR A 110 14.72 2.94 -14.67
C THR A 110 14.10 3.97 -15.61
N TYR A 111 12.84 3.79 -15.99
CA TYR A 111 12.20 4.69 -16.91
C TYR A 111 12.08 6.13 -16.36
N TRP A 112 12.24 7.09 -17.26
CA TRP A 112 12.17 8.51 -16.95
C TRP A 112 10.86 8.93 -16.29
N LEU A 113 10.94 9.54 -15.11
CA LEU A 113 9.81 10.07 -14.33
C LEU A 113 8.65 9.13 -14.10
N GLN A 114 8.87 7.80 -14.11
CA GLN A 114 7.77 6.87 -13.86
C GLN A 114 7.09 7.16 -12.52
N THR A 115 5.78 7.31 -12.54
CA THR A 115 4.98 7.60 -11.35
C THR A 115 4.83 6.32 -10.53
N ILE A 116 5.19 6.40 -9.26
CA ILE A 116 5.00 5.31 -8.31
C ILE A 116 3.60 5.42 -7.71
N MET A 117 3.33 6.53 -7.03
CA MET A 117 2.03 6.88 -6.49
C MET A 117 1.89 8.39 -6.39
N GLY A 118 0.68 8.91 -6.52
CA GLY A 118 0.49 10.36 -6.53
C GLY A 118 -0.94 10.80 -6.27
N LYS A 119 -1.06 12.00 -5.73
CA LYS A 119 -2.27 12.78 -5.69
C LYS A 119 -2.02 14.10 -6.41
N GLU A 120 -2.55 14.18 -7.61
CA GLU A 120 -2.46 15.38 -8.40
C GLU A 120 -3.03 16.58 -7.63
N GLY A 121 -2.35 17.72 -7.74
CA GLY A 121 -2.70 18.90 -6.98
C GLY A 121 -1.92 19.06 -5.67
N TYR A 122 -1.34 17.98 -5.15
CA TYR A 122 -0.52 18.01 -3.93
C TYR A 122 0.89 17.49 -4.18
N PHE A 123 1.06 16.18 -4.35
CA PHE A 123 2.38 15.56 -4.49
C PHE A 123 2.32 14.22 -5.24
N ILE A 124 3.46 13.87 -5.81
CA ILE A 124 3.71 12.62 -6.53
C ILE A 124 5.06 12.07 -6.10
N LEU A 125 5.10 10.79 -5.73
CA LEU A 125 6.34 10.01 -5.68
C LEU A 125 6.59 9.42 -7.06
N ARG A 126 7.78 9.70 -7.60
CA ARG A 126 8.17 9.25 -8.94
C ARG A 126 9.66 8.90 -9.02
N GLY A 127 10.06 8.21 -10.08
CA GLY A 127 11.46 8.08 -10.44
C GLY A 127 12.08 9.42 -10.85
N GLY A 128 13.40 9.53 -10.77
CA GLY A 128 14.12 10.76 -11.13
C GLY A 128 14.18 11.04 -12.64
N ASP A 129 14.78 12.17 -12.97
CA ASP A 129 14.89 12.75 -14.31
C ASP A 129 16.36 13.00 -14.72
N ASP A 130 17.27 12.13 -14.27
CA ASP A 130 18.72 12.29 -14.38
C ASP A 130 19.33 11.61 -15.62
N GLY A 131 18.49 11.12 -16.52
CA GLY A 131 18.86 10.50 -17.76
C GLY A 131 18.07 11.00 -18.96
N GLU A 132 17.97 10.16 -20.00
CA GLU A 132 17.31 10.56 -21.25
C GLU A 132 15.78 10.57 -21.09
N LYS A 133 15.19 11.70 -21.48
CA LYS A 133 13.75 11.93 -21.40
C LYS A 133 12.97 10.90 -22.21
N GLY A 134 11.95 10.32 -21.57
CA GLY A 134 10.99 9.41 -22.22
C GLY A 134 11.53 8.03 -22.52
N LYS A 135 12.70 7.65 -22.01
CA LYS A 135 13.32 6.36 -22.25
C LYS A 135 13.65 5.59 -20.97
N GLU A 136 13.86 4.30 -21.12
CA GLU A 136 14.52 3.51 -20.10
C GLU A 136 15.94 4.04 -19.88
N GLY A 137 16.41 4.02 -18.62
CA GLY A 137 17.64 4.70 -18.23
C GLY A 137 17.47 6.18 -17.90
N GLY A 138 16.26 6.73 -18.03
CA GLY A 138 15.96 8.11 -17.67
C GLY A 138 15.97 8.41 -16.15
N ASN A 139 16.11 7.40 -15.33
CA ASN A 139 16.42 7.47 -13.91
C ASN A 139 17.70 6.65 -13.63
N GLN A 140 18.82 7.09 -14.15
CA GLN A 140 20.10 6.36 -14.06
C GLN A 140 20.57 6.16 -12.62
N TRP A 141 20.33 7.14 -11.75
CA TRP A 141 20.75 7.09 -10.35
C TRP A 141 19.78 6.31 -9.46
N LYS A 142 18.67 5.81 -10.01
CA LYS A 142 17.66 5.02 -9.28
C LYS A 142 17.18 5.74 -8.03
N VAL A 143 16.87 7.02 -8.18
CA VAL A 143 16.37 7.88 -7.11
C VAL A 143 14.83 7.93 -7.11
N ILE A 144 14.28 8.32 -5.97
CA ILE A 144 12.88 8.65 -5.81
C ILE A 144 12.78 10.14 -5.59
N ASP A 145 11.96 10.82 -6.40
CA ASP A 145 11.60 12.22 -6.22
C ASP A 145 10.20 12.32 -5.60
N LEU A 146 10.05 13.13 -4.56
CA LEU A 146 8.78 13.69 -4.16
C LEU A 146 8.63 15.05 -4.83
N VAL A 147 7.63 15.19 -5.68
CA VAL A 147 7.36 16.44 -6.38
C VAL A 147 5.96 16.95 -6.07
N GLY A 148 5.82 18.26 -6.01
CA GLY A 148 4.53 18.93 -5.79
C GLY A 148 4.06 19.69 -7.01
N THR A 149 2.78 20.08 -6.97
CA THR A 149 2.11 20.81 -8.05
C THR A 149 2.87 22.06 -8.47
N GLY A 150 2.96 22.27 -9.78
CA GLY A 150 3.56 23.45 -10.37
C GLY A 150 5.06 23.57 -10.11
N ASP A 151 5.74 22.46 -9.93
CA ASP A 151 7.17 22.38 -9.62
C ASP A 151 7.60 23.15 -8.35
N LYS A 152 6.68 23.34 -7.40
CA LYS A 152 6.94 24.08 -6.16
C LYS A 152 7.60 23.24 -5.06
N LEU A 153 7.59 21.92 -5.20
CA LEU A 153 8.25 20.97 -4.31
C LEU A 153 9.05 19.99 -5.14
N GLN A 154 10.30 19.78 -4.79
CA GLN A 154 11.09 18.65 -5.29
C GLN A 154 12.14 18.25 -4.25
N LEU A 155 11.90 17.11 -3.60
CA LEU A 155 12.84 16.45 -2.70
C LEU A 155 13.31 15.17 -3.37
N ARG A 156 14.60 14.91 -3.36
CA ARG A 156 15.21 13.75 -4.03
C ARG A 156 15.97 12.89 -3.03
N THR A 157 15.82 11.59 -3.09
CA THR A 157 16.62 10.62 -2.31
C THR A 157 18.07 10.61 -2.77
N GLY A 158 18.94 9.98 -1.99
CA GLY A 158 20.25 9.56 -2.47
C GLY A 158 20.15 8.53 -3.60
N HIS A 159 21.29 8.27 -4.26
CA HIS A 159 21.39 7.32 -5.36
C HIS A 159 21.09 5.89 -4.88
N ASN A 160 20.57 5.07 -5.79
CA ASN A 160 20.23 3.67 -5.56
C ASN A 160 19.17 3.42 -4.45
N ALA A 161 18.28 4.39 -4.22
CA ALA A 161 17.11 4.18 -3.36
C ALA A 161 16.16 3.11 -3.95
N ILE A 162 16.05 3.04 -5.28
CA ILE A 162 15.32 1.98 -5.99
C ILE A 162 16.23 0.79 -6.21
N LYS A 163 15.77 -0.40 -5.80
CA LYS A 163 16.39 -1.69 -6.11
C LYS A 163 15.54 -2.37 -7.16
N LEU A 164 16.07 -2.46 -8.39
CA LEU A 164 15.31 -3.02 -9.51
C LEU A 164 15.05 -4.53 -9.30
N GLY A 165 13.84 -4.93 -9.57
CA GLY A 165 13.40 -6.32 -9.44
C GLY A 165 13.21 -6.79 -8.00
N GLU A 166 13.49 -5.95 -7.01
CA GLU A 166 13.27 -6.27 -5.61
C GLU A 166 11.96 -5.66 -5.11
N TRP A 167 11.24 -6.41 -4.28
CA TRP A 167 10.06 -5.90 -3.60
C TRP A 167 10.44 -4.87 -2.54
N MET A 168 9.69 -3.79 -2.51
CA MET A 168 9.87 -2.70 -1.56
C MET A 168 8.53 -2.33 -0.94
N HIS A 169 8.53 -2.06 0.36
CA HIS A 169 7.45 -1.33 1.01
C HIS A 169 7.86 0.14 1.09
N LEU A 170 7.13 0.99 0.40
CA LEU A 170 7.30 2.44 0.42
C LEU A 170 6.25 3.06 1.34
N ALA A 171 6.64 4.04 2.15
CA ALA A 171 5.70 4.84 2.91
C ALA A 171 6.09 6.32 2.86
N LEU A 172 5.17 7.16 2.39
CA LEU A 172 5.26 8.61 2.47
C LEU A 172 4.43 9.09 3.66
N VAL A 173 5.08 9.70 4.63
CA VAL A 173 4.42 10.33 5.78
C VAL A 173 4.46 11.84 5.59
N VAL A 174 3.28 12.49 5.63
CA VAL A 174 3.14 13.93 5.50
C VAL A 174 2.52 14.50 6.77
N ASP A 175 3.18 15.49 7.36
CA ASP A 175 2.72 16.21 8.56
C ASP A 175 2.59 17.70 8.23
N CYS A 176 1.35 18.18 8.05
CA CYS A 176 1.09 19.57 7.72
C CYS A 176 1.30 20.52 8.89
N ASP A 177 1.37 20.01 10.13
CA ASP A 177 1.67 20.83 11.31
C ASP A 177 3.16 21.21 11.38
N VAL A 178 4.02 20.52 10.61
CA VAL A 178 5.44 20.86 10.49
C VAL A 178 5.62 22.05 9.57
N ALA A 179 6.43 23.01 10.00
CA ALA A 179 6.73 24.19 9.22
C ALA A 179 7.36 23.87 7.85
N GLN A 180 7.00 24.64 6.82
CA GLN A 180 7.53 24.50 5.46
C GLN A 180 9.07 24.64 5.39
N SER A 181 9.67 25.40 6.31
CA SER A 181 11.12 25.55 6.42
C SER A 181 11.83 24.25 6.82
N ASN A 182 11.09 23.22 7.26
CA ASN A 182 11.65 21.91 7.62
C ASN A 182 11.04 20.79 6.76
N PRO A 183 11.33 20.76 5.45
CA PRO A 183 10.69 19.81 4.54
C PRO A 183 11.02 18.35 4.85
N SER A 184 12.20 18.08 5.40
CA SER A 184 12.59 16.72 5.76
C SER A 184 11.77 16.15 6.92
N GLU A 185 11.21 16.97 7.79
CA GLU A 185 10.31 16.54 8.85
C GLU A 185 8.84 16.60 8.42
N LYS A 186 8.50 17.52 7.51
CA LYS A 186 7.15 17.59 6.92
C LYS A 186 6.85 16.41 6.00
N TYR A 187 7.84 16.01 5.20
CA TYR A 187 7.73 14.90 4.24
C TYR A 187 8.77 13.84 4.58
N LYS A 188 8.35 12.70 5.09
CA LYS A 188 9.24 11.59 5.46
C LYS A 188 8.99 10.40 4.54
N LEU A 189 10.06 9.93 3.90
CA LEU A 189 10.01 8.71 3.09
C LEU A 189 10.61 7.56 3.88
N TYR A 190 9.94 6.43 3.85
CA TYR A 190 10.42 5.18 4.40
C TYR A 190 10.47 4.12 3.30
N ILE A 191 11.52 3.34 3.31
CA ILE A 191 11.67 2.15 2.47
C ILE A 191 11.89 0.97 3.39
N ASN A 192 11.03 -0.04 3.29
CA ASN A 192 11.09 -1.23 4.12
C ASN A 192 11.08 -0.93 5.63
N GLY A 193 10.26 0.04 6.03
CA GLY A 193 10.12 0.47 7.42
C GLY A 193 11.28 1.31 7.95
N SER A 194 12.30 1.60 7.15
CA SER A 194 13.44 2.43 7.54
C SER A 194 13.38 3.81 6.88
N ARG A 195 13.59 4.86 7.66
CA ARG A 195 13.57 6.24 7.15
C ARG A 195 14.70 6.45 6.14
N VAL A 196 14.36 7.04 5.00
CA VAL A 196 15.32 7.46 3.96
C VAL A 196 15.49 8.97 4.02
N ALA A 197 16.72 9.44 4.12
CA ALA A 197 17.01 10.86 4.08
C ALA A 197 16.84 11.41 2.66
N TRP A 198 16.33 12.63 2.53
CA TRP A 198 16.40 13.37 1.30
C TRP A 198 17.86 13.81 1.06
N GLY A 199 18.44 13.36 -0.04
CA GLY A 199 19.81 13.71 -0.43
C GLY A 199 19.89 15.10 -1.03
N GLU A 200 18.78 15.61 -1.60
CA GLU A 200 18.72 16.93 -2.21
C GLU A 200 17.32 17.54 -2.02
N ILE A 201 17.28 18.82 -1.67
CA ILE A 201 16.09 19.65 -1.64
C ILE A 201 16.20 20.66 -2.79
N LYS A 202 15.64 20.32 -3.95
CA LYS A 202 15.72 21.17 -5.14
C LYS A 202 14.78 22.35 -5.07
N ARG A 203 13.57 22.14 -4.55
CA ARG A 203 12.50 23.15 -4.43
C ARG A 203 11.67 22.88 -3.19
N ASN A 204 11.22 23.91 -2.51
CA ASN A 204 10.42 23.82 -1.29
C ASN A 204 9.49 25.01 -1.10
N ASP A 205 8.76 25.40 -2.19
CA ASP A 205 7.84 26.53 -2.20
C ASP A 205 6.37 26.11 -2.11
N LEU A 206 6.10 24.79 -2.08
CA LEU A 206 4.75 24.26 -1.92
C LEU A 206 4.34 24.32 -0.46
N ASN A 207 3.36 25.15 -0.14
CA ASN A 207 2.82 25.24 1.21
C ASN A 207 1.33 24.94 1.21
N PHE A 208 0.91 23.95 2.00
CA PHE A 208 -0.47 23.65 2.32
C PHE A 208 -0.57 23.26 3.79
N SER A 209 -1.71 23.62 4.40
CA SER A 209 -2.00 23.35 5.82
C SER A 209 -2.80 22.08 6.03
N GLU A 210 -3.36 21.53 4.95
CA GLU A 210 -4.15 20.31 4.93
C GLU A 210 -4.07 19.66 3.55
N ILE A 211 -4.32 18.35 3.49
CA ILE A 211 -4.43 17.55 2.27
C ILE A 211 -5.90 17.22 2.11
N ASP A 212 -6.52 17.76 1.07
CA ASP A 212 -7.89 17.40 0.72
C ASP A 212 -7.85 16.20 -0.24
N LEU A 213 -8.27 15.02 0.23
CA LEU A 213 -8.26 13.81 -0.58
C LEU A 213 -9.34 13.80 -1.68
N CYS A 214 -10.28 14.75 -1.65
CA CYS A 214 -11.41 14.78 -2.56
C CYS A 214 -11.23 15.80 -3.70
N THR A 215 -10.30 16.74 -3.56
CA THR A 215 -10.08 17.79 -4.56
C THR A 215 -8.68 17.69 -5.18
N GLY A 216 -8.49 18.31 -6.32
CA GLY A 216 -7.21 18.37 -7.02
C GLY A 216 -7.38 18.27 -8.54
N ASN A 217 -6.26 18.30 -9.25
CA ASN A 217 -6.25 18.04 -10.69
C ASN A 217 -6.76 16.62 -10.97
N ASP A 218 -7.25 16.38 -12.17
CA ASP A 218 -7.86 15.10 -12.57
C ASP A 218 -9.00 14.62 -11.66
N GLY A 219 -9.77 15.55 -11.09
CA GLY A 219 -10.90 15.25 -10.25
C GLY A 219 -10.52 14.66 -8.87
N GLY A 220 -9.33 15.00 -8.37
CA GLY A 220 -8.91 14.57 -7.04
C GLY A 220 -8.46 13.11 -6.94
N LYS A 221 -8.18 12.47 -8.07
CA LYS A 221 -7.75 11.07 -8.07
C LYS A 221 -6.44 10.84 -7.34
N ILE A 222 -6.42 9.75 -6.62
CA ILE A 222 -5.22 9.16 -6.04
C ILE A 222 -4.85 7.98 -6.93
N SER A 223 -3.63 7.96 -7.45
CA SER A 223 -3.23 6.97 -8.44
C SER A 223 -1.93 6.26 -8.08
N ILE A 224 -1.82 5.02 -8.55
CA ILE A 224 -0.62 4.20 -8.48
C ILE A 224 -0.27 3.80 -9.91
N GLY A 225 0.98 4.04 -10.27
CA GLY A 225 1.49 3.68 -11.59
C GLY A 225 1.20 4.70 -12.69
N LYS A 226 0.53 5.81 -12.41
CA LYS A 226 0.22 6.88 -13.37
C LYS A 226 0.10 8.23 -12.69
N ALA A 227 0.46 9.29 -13.38
CA ALA A 227 0.10 10.67 -13.08
C ALA A 227 -0.87 11.18 -14.16
N SER A 228 -1.22 12.47 -14.10
CA SER A 228 -2.13 13.11 -15.07
C SER A 228 -1.62 13.06 -16.50
N ASP A 229 -0.32 13.06 -16.69
CA ASP A 229 0.27 12.95 -18.01
C ASP A 229 0.52 11.49 -18.44
N ASN A 230 0.28 11.25 -19.72
CA ASN A 230 0.11 9.90 -20.28
C ASN A 230 1.39 9.08 -20.48
N ASN A 231 2.58 9.55 -20.06
CA ASN A 231 3.85 8.93 -20.45
C ASN A 231 4.70 8.41 -19.29
N ARG A 232 4.15 8.38 -18.07
CA ARG A 232 4.94 8.11 -16.86
C ARG A 232 4.45 6.89 -16.09
N PHE A 233 4.12 5.84 -16.82
CA PHE A 233 3.65 4.60 -16.22
C PHE A 233 4.73 3.87 -15.45
N LEU A 234 4.34 3.24 -14.34
CA LEU A 234 5.19 2.37 -13.57
C LEU A 234 5.51 1.09 -14.33
N GLY A 235 6.78 0.83 -14.54
CA GLY A 235 7.26 -0.47 -15.01
C GLY A 235 7.57 -1.35 -13.80
N GLY A 236 6.59 -2.14 -13.39
CA GLY A 236 6.71 -2.97 -12.21
C GLY A 236 5.38 -3.55 -11.74
N ALA A 237 5.38 -4.09 -10.54
CA ALA A 237 4.23 -4.75 -9.96
C ALA A 237 3.84 -4.13 -8.61
N VAL A 238 2.58 -4.28 -8.25
CA VAL A 238 2.01 -3.82 -6.97
C VAL A 238 1.32 -4.96 -6.24
N LEU A 239 1.41 -4.96 -4.93
CA LEU A 239 0.84 -6.00 -4.07
C LEU A 239 -0.21 -5.46 -3.10
N GLU A 240 0.03 -4.33 -2.46
CA GLU A 240 -0.89 -3.71 -1.50
C GLU A 240 -0.67 -2.20 -1.41
N ALA A 241 -1.75 -1.45 -1.20
CA ALA A 241 -1.69 -0.03 -0.88
C ALA A 241 -2.55 0.27 0.35
N ARG A 242 -2.12 1.27 1.15
CA ARG A 242 -2.85 1.75 2.34
C ARG A 242 -2.75 3.25 2.46
N ILE A 243 -3.84 3.88 2.88
CA ILE A 243 -3.87 5.32 3.18
C ILE A 243 -4.37 5.50 4.60
N TRP A 244 -3.70 6.36 5.37
CA TRP A 244 -3.96 6.62 6.76
C TRP A 244 -4.14 8.12 7.00
N SER A 245 -5.03 8.50 7.90
CA SER A 245 -5.24 9.88 8.38
C SER A 245 -4.27 10.30 9.49
N VAL A 246 -3.25 9.51 9.76
CA VAL A 246 -2.26 9.72 10.82
C VAL A 246 -0.84 9.61 10.28
N CYS A 247 0.12 10.24 10.96
CA CYS A 247 1.53 9.98 10.74
C CYS A 247 1.92 8.68 11.43
N ARG A 248 2.18 7.63 10.67
CA ARG A 248 2.70 6.38 11.21
C ARG A 248 4.16 6.53 11.63
N THR A 249 4.49 5.95 12.76
CA THR A 249 5.87 5.91 13.27
C THR A 249 6.71 4.88 12.51
N GLU A 250 8.03 5.05 12.54
CA GLU A 250 8.97 4.08 11.97
C GLU A 250 8.76 2.67 12.53
N ALA A 251 8.50 2.55 13.84
CA ALA A 251 8.22 1.26 14.48
C ALA A 251 6.96 0.60 13.94
N GLN A 252 5.88 1.36 13.72
CA GLN A 252 4.64 0.85 13.12
C GLN A 252 4.85 0.45 11.66
N LEU A 253 5.54 1.27 10.87
CA LEU A 253 5.84 0.98 9.47
C LEU A 253 6.70 -0.28 9.36
N LYS A 254 7.72 -0.43 10.21
CA LYS A 254 8.59 -1.61 10.24
C LYS A 254 7.84 -2.87 10.64
N ALA A 255 6.94 -2.77 11.61
CA ALA A 255 6.14 -3.90 12.08
C ALA A 255 5.16 -4.42 11.03
N ASN A 256 4.61 -3.52 10.19
CA ASN A 256 3.55 -3.85 9.24
C ASN A 256 3.97 -3.75 7.77
N ALA A 257 5.25 -3.54 7.45
CA ALA A 257 5.72 -3.37 6.08
C ALA A 257 5.33 -4.55 5.17
N TRP A 258 5.31 -5.76 5.72
CA TRP A 258 5.09 -7.00 4.98
C TRP A 258 3.95 -7.84 5.53
N ASP A 259 3.34 -7.42 6.61
CA ASP A 259 2.20 -8.09 7.23
C ASP A 259 0.91 -7.35 6.87
N PHE A 260 -0.17 -8.08 6.67
CA PHE A 260 -1.49 -7.48 6.61
C PHE A 260 -1.80 -6.78 7.93
N VAL A 261 -2.47 -5.66 7.83
CA VAL A 261 -3.08 -5.02 8.98
C VAL A 261 -4.37 -5.76 9.28
N GLU A 262 -4.41 -6.50 10.36
CA GLU A 262 -5.43 -7.51 10.64
C GLU A 262 -6.81 -6.97 11.02
N GLU A 263 -6.88 -5.75 11.52
CA GLU A 263 -8.13 -5.11 11.94
C GLU A 263 -8.11 -3.66 11.45
N ASN A 264 -9.23 -2.96 11.51
CA ASN A 264 -9.30 -1.54 11.16
C ASN A 264 -8.64 -0.69 12.25
N PRO A 265 -7.33 -0.50 12.23
CA PRO A 265 -6.68 0.29 13.24
C PRO A 265 -7.05 1.76 13.04
N ASP A 266 -7.09 2.51 14.15
CA ASP A 266 -7.39 3.92 14.15
C ASP A 266 -6.60 4.66 13.08
N GLY A 267 -7.32 5.38 12.22
CA GLY A 267 -6.76 6.21 11.17
C GLY A 267 -6.50 5.52 9.83
N LEU A 268 -6.78 4.23 9.67
CA LEU A 268 -6.77 3.60 8.35
C LEU A 268 -8.01 4.07 7.56
N LEU A 269 -7.78 4.70 6.42
CA LEU A 269 -8.84 5.23 5.55
C LEU A 269 -9.16 4.31 4.38
N GLY A 270 -8.18 3.55 3.90
CA GLY A 270 -8.36 2.61 2.80
C GLY A 270 -7.19 1.64 2.69
N ARG A 271 -7.50 0.41 2.27
CA ARG A 271 -6.55 -0.67 2.03
C ARG A 271 -6.97 -1.49 0.82
N TRP A 272 -6.08 -1.65 -0.13
CA TRP A 272 -6.34 -2.40 -1.36
C TRP A 272 -5.31 -3.50 -1.53
N ASP A 273 -5.80 -4.72 -1.65
CA ASP A 273 -5.00 -5.93 -1.90
C ASP A 273 -5.06 -6.29 -3.39
N PHE A 274 -3.92 -6.16 -4.08
CA PHE A 274 -3.79 -6.43 -5.50
C PHE A 274 -3.52 -7.90 -5.83
N SER A 275 -3.85 -8.81 -4.93
CA SER A 275 -3.54 -10.24 -5.05
C SER A 275 -4.68 -11.11 -5.60
N ALA A 276 -5.67 -10.53 -6.25
CA ALA A 276 -6.90 -11.23 -6.69
C ALA A 276 -6.63 -12.49 -7.53
N GLY A 277 -5.58 -12.50 -8.37
CA GLY A 277 -5.25 -13.65 -9.21
C GLY A 277 -6.33 -14.04 -10.22
N ALA A 278 -7.24 -13.10 -10.55
CA ALA A 278 -8.33 -13.23 -11.49
C ALA A 278 -8.52 -11.91 -12.24
N PRO A 279 -9.12 -11.90 -13.44
CA PRO A 279 -9.43 -10.66 -14.14
C PRO A 279 -10.28 -9.74 -13.28
N VAL A 280 -9.86 -8.48 -13.13
CA VAL A 280 -10.55 -7.49 -12.28
C VAL A 280 -10.59 -6.13 -12.97
N ALA A 281 -11.69 -5.40 -12.80
CA ALA A 281 -11.81 -4.01 -13.25
C ALA A 281 -11.59 -3.02 -12.08
N TYR A 282 -11.76 -3.49 -10.86
CA TYR A 282 -11.54 -2.72 -9.63
C TYR A 282 -11.13 -3.66 -8.49
N ILE A 283 -10.48 -3.09 -7.49
CA ILE A 283 -10.13 -3.74 -6.24
C ILE A 283 -10.93 -3.06 -5.13
N GLU A 284 -11.61 -3.85 -4.33
CA GLU A 284 -12.39 -3.36 -3.19
C GLU A 284 -11.48 -2.89 -2.07
N ASP A 285 -11.95 -1.91 -1.32
CA ASP A 285 -11.35 -1.51 -0.07
C ASP A 285 -11.58 -2.61 0.97
N GLY A 286 -10.51 -3.06 1.58
CA GLY A 286 -10.56 -4.07 2.62
C GLY A 286 -10.72 -3.49 4.04
N THR A 287 -11.14 -2.23 4.18
CA THR A 287 -11.51 -1.63 5.48
C THR A 287 -13.01 -1.78 5.72
N ASP A 288 -13.43 -1.74 7.00
CA ASP A 288 -14.86 -1.67 7.35
C ASP A 288 -15.38 -0.22 7.30
N SER A 289 -14.81 0.62 6.45
CA SER A 289 -15.27 1.99 6.30
C SER A 289 -16.66 2.01 5.66
N ASP A 290 -17.51 2.95 6.08
CA ASP A 290 -18.81 3.21 5.43
C ASP A 290 -18.65 3.75 3.98
N HIS A 291 -17.42 3.83 3.49
CA HIS A 291 -17.05 4.32 2.19
C HIS A 291 -16.57 3.14 1.32
N GLU A 292 -17.34 2.79 0.32
CA GLU A 292 -16.92 1.83 -0.70
C GLU A 292 -15.86 2.47 -1.62
N LEU A 293 -14.62 2.48 -1.17
CA LEU A 293 -13.50 3.03 -1.93
C LEU A 293 -12.99 1.99 -2.94
N LEU A 294 -13.51 2.03 -4.14
CA LEU A 294 -13.03 1.18 -5.22
C LEU A 294 -11.74 1.73 -5.84
N MET A 295 -10.72 0.91 -5.96
CA MET A 295 -9.55 1.23 -6.76
C MET A 295 -9.73 0.68 -8.18
N HIS A 296 -9.99 1.58 -9.11
CA HIS A 296 -10.27 1.25 -10.50
C HIS A 296 -8.99 0.97 -11.28
N VAL A 297 -9.03 -0.02 -12.14
CA VAL A 297 -7.95 -0.27 -13.10
C VAL A 297 -8.16 0.61 -14.32
N CYS A 298 -7.09 1.21 -14.82
CA CYS A 298 -7.09 1.95 -16.08
C CYS A 298 -5.90 1.56 -16.94
N LYS A 299 -6.01 1.87 -18.24
CA LYS A 299 -5.01 1.51 -19.24
C LYS A 299 -4.58 2.74 -20.04
N TYR A 300 -3.29 2.82 -20.31
CA TYR A 300 -2.60 3.70 -21.23
C TYR A 300 -2.94 5.20 -21.12
N ASP A 301 -3.89 5.72 -21.88
CA ASP A 301 -4.10 7.16 -22.10
C ASP A 301 -5.39 7.70 -21.44
N SER A 302 -6.04 6.91 -20.63
CA SER A 302 -7.28 7.32 -19.97
C SER A 302 -7.35 6.86 -18.53
N PHE A 303 -8.23 7.50 -17.74
CA PHE A 303 -8.66 6.99 -16.45
C PHE A 303 -9.95 6.15 -16.56
N ASN A 304 -10.36 5.79 -17.77
CA ASN A 304 -11.51 4.92 -17.94
C ASN A 304 -11.22 3.53 -17.36
N ALA A 305 -12.18 3.00 -16.62
CA ALA A 305 -12.07 1.67 -16.04
C ALA A 305 -11.90 0.62 -17.15
N THR A 306 -11.00 -0.31 -16.93
CA THR A 306 -10.74 -1.44 -17.82
C THR A 306 -10.44 -2.69 -17.01
N GLU A 307 -10.65 -3.85 -17.60
CA GLU A 307 -10.31 -5.11 -16.96
C GLU A 307 -8.79 -5.34 -16.96
N PHE A 308 -8.24 -5.69 -15.80
CA PHE A 308 -6.86 -6.16 -15.69
C PHE A 308 -6.82 -7.66 -16.00
N PRO A 309 -6.10 -8.09 -17.05
CA PRO A 309 -6.19 -9.45 -17.51
C PRO A 309 -5.39 -10.42 -16.63
N MET A 310 -5.86 -11.67 -16.52
CA MET A 310 -5.17 -12.73 -15.76
C MET A 310 -3.70 -12.91 -16.19
N SER A 311 -3.38 -12.70 -17.46
CA SER A 311 -2.01 -12.82 -17.99
C SER A 311 -1.01 -11.82 -17.43
N ARG A 312 -1.46 -10.83 -16.70
CA ARG A 312 -0.64 -9.81 -16.04
C ARG A 312 -0.52 -10.02 -14.54
N PHE A 313 -1.19 -11.02 -13.98
CA PHE A 313 -0.92 -11.44 -12.62
C PHE A 313 0.34 -12.32 -12.60
N GLU A 314 1.23 -12.02 -11.68
CA GLU A 314 2.45 -12.78 -11.43
C GLU A 314 2.40 -13.37 -10.02
N GLU A 315 3.10 -14.48 -9.81
CA GLU A 315 3.31 -15.01 -8.47
C GLU A 315 4.22 -14.06 -7.69
N ALA A 316 3.67 -13.41 -6.67
CA ALA A 316 4.48 -12.63 -5.75
C ALA A 316 5.22 -13.60 -4.82
N PRO A 317 6.53 -13.48 -4.66
CA PRO A 317 7.20 -14.18 -3.58
C PRO A 317 6.56 -13.69 -2.27
N ILE A 318 6.18 -14.61 -1.41
CA ILE A 318 5.86 -14.26 -0.03
C ILE A 318 7.17 -13.85 0.60
N VAL A 319 7.48 -12.59 0.45
CA VAL A 319 8.68 -12.05 1.02
C VAL A 319 8.33 -11.60 2.42
N VAL A 320 8.81 -12.35 3.38
CA VAL A 320 9.18 -11.79 4.66
C VAL A 320 10.65 -11.40 4.53
N PRO A 321 11.00 -10.19 4.08
CA PRO A 321 12.38 -9.84 3.80
C PRO A 321 13.19 -9.50 5.04
N PHE A 322 12.64 -9.64 6.22
CA PHE A 322 13.35 -9.22 7.43
C PHE A 322 13.31 -10.27 8.52
N LYS A 323 14.42 -10.90 8.66
CA LYS A 323 14.95 -11.30 9.96
C LYS A 323 15.91 -10.24 10.47
#